data_f6668025bf0bb751a870585438be08f1
#
_entry.id   f6668025bf0bb751a870585438be08f1
#
_cell.length_a   1.000
_cell.length_b   1.000
_cell.length_c   1.000
_cell.angle_alpha   90.00
_cell.angle_beta   90.00
_cell.angle_gamma   90.00
#
_symmetry.space_group_name_H-M   'P 1'
#
loop_
_entity.id
_entity.type
_entity.pdbx_description
1 polymer ?
#
loop_
_entity_poly.entity_id
_entity_poly.type
_entity_poly.pdbx_seq_one_letter_code
_entity_poly.pdbx_strand_id
1 'polypeptide(L)'
;MPRRGNVPKREILPDPIYGSVLVTKLVNSIMLDGKKGVAQKVVYGAFMPAVEVKTRRVGGANYQVPIEVRPERRQTLGLRWLTNYSRARSEKTMKERLAGELMDACNNTGAAVKKREDTHKMAEANKAFSHFRW
;
A
#
# COMPACT_ATOMS: atom_id res chain seq x y z
N MET A 1 0.21 -35.15 12.51
CA MET A 1 1.22 -35.14 11.43
C MET A 1 1.28 -36.53 10.81
N PRO A 2 1.20 -36.67 9.49
CA PRO A 2 1.35 -37.96 8.84
C PRO A 2 2.80 -38.43 9.04
N ARG A 3 2.97 -39.61 9.61
CA ARG A 3 4.31 -40.19 9.86
C ARG A 3 4.94 -40.81 8.60
N ARG A 4 4.15 -41.09 7.57
CA ARG A 4 4.60 -41.67 6.28
C ARG A 4 3.72 -41.08 5.17
N GLY A 5 4.33 -40.53 4.13
CA GLY A 5 3.68 -40.04 2.94
C GLY A 5 3.94 -38.56 2.65
N ASN A 6 3.91 -38.19 1.36
CA ASN A 6 3.98 -36.78 0.92
C ASN A 6 2.72 -36.04 1.35
N VAL A 7 2.89 -34.95 2.09
CA VAL A 7 1.80 -34.02 2.37
C VAL A 7 1.49 -33.24 1.09
N PRO A 8 0.28 -33.32 0.53
CA PRO A 8 -0.06 -32.57 -0.66
C PRO A 8 0.08 -31.06 -0.37
N LYS A 9 0.80 -30.36 -1.22
CA LYS A 9 0.90 -28.90 -1.14
C LYS A 9 -0.44 -28.31 -1.49
N ARG A 10 -0.99 -27.46 -0.60
CA ARG A 10 -2.22 -26.72 -0.88
C ARG A 10 -1.97 -25.74 -2.00
N GLU A 11 -2.88 -25.67 -2.96
CA GLU A 11 -2.87 -24.62 -3.97
C GLU A 11 -3.13 -23.27 -3.32
N ILE A 12 -2.32 -22.29 -3.70
CA ILE A 12 -2.45 -20.92 -3.22
C ILE A 12 -3.21 -20.15 -4.29
N LEU A 13 -4.43 -19.77 -3.97
CA LEU A 13 -5.24 -18.94 -4.85
C LEU A 13 -4.58 -17.55 -5.00
N PRO A 14 -4.62 -16.97 -6.20
CA PRO A 14 -4.11 -15.62 -6.42
C PRO A 14 -4.90 -14.60 -5.56
N ASP A 15 -4.25 -13.49 -5.24
CA ASP A 15 -4.85 -12.42 -4.48
C ASP A 15 -6.02 -11.78 -5.23
N PRO A 16 -7.17 -11.53 -4.59
CA PRO A 16 -8.35 -10.98 -5.27
C PRO A 16 -8.16 -9.55 -5.80
N ILE A 17 -7.22 -8.79 -5.24
CA ILE A 17 -6.98 -7.39 -5.64
C ILE A 17 -5.93 -7.30 -6.75
N TYR A 18 -4.84 -8.06 -6.63
CA TYR A 18 -3.70 -7.99 -7.56
C TYR A 18 -3.59 -9.19 -8.50
N GLY A 19 -4.41 -10.23 -8.31
CA GLY A 19 -4.31 -11.48 -9.07
C GLY A 19 -2.97 -12.19 -8.91
N SER A 20 -2.21 -11.89 -7.88
CA SER A 20 -0.83 -12.36 -7.69
C SER A 20 -0.71 -13.38 -6.58
N VAL A 21 -0.17 -14.55 -6.90
CA VAL A 21 0.17 -15.60 -5.91
C VAL A 21 1.25 -15.13 -4.94
N LEU A 22 2.16 -14.25 -5.37
CA LEU A 22 3.22 -13.70 -4.50
C LEU A 22 2.63 -12.83 -3.40
N VAL A 23 1.64 -12.01 -3.70
CA VAL A 23 0.94 -11.19 -2.70
C VAL A 23 0.21 -12.07 -1.71
N THR A 24 -0.45 -13.14 -2.16
CA THR A 24 -1.08 -14.11 -1.25
C THR A 24 -0.05 -14.79 -0.34
N LYS A 25 1.12 -15.15 -0.85
CA LYS A 25 2.20 -15.71 -0.03
C LYS A 25 2.70 -14.71 1.02
N LEU A 26 2.85 -13.44 0.64
CA LEU A 26 3.23 -12.37 1.57
C LEU A 26 2.18 -12.20 2.68
N VAL A 27 0.90 -12.10 2.33
CA VAL A 27 -0.21 -12.04 3.29
C VAL A 27 -0.18 -13.24 4.24
N ASN A 28 0.01 -14.45 3.70
CA ASN A 28 0.06 -15.67 4.51
C ASN A 28 1.28 -15.71 5.45
N SER A 29 2.41 -15.11 5.06
CA SER A 29 3.61 -15.06 5.93
C SER A 29 3.49 -14.03 7.05
N ILE A 30 2.70 -13.00 6.87
CA ILE A 30 2.44 -11.96 7.88
C ILE A 30 1.28 -12.36 8.80
N MET A 31 0.43 -13.28 8.34
CA MET A 31 -0.75 -13.71 9.08
C MET A 31 -0.37 -14.37 10.41
N LEU A 32 -0.97 -13.90 11.51
CA LEU A 32 -0.89 -14.48 12.84
C LEU A 32 -2.27 -15.04 13.24
N ASP A 33 -2.26 -16.17 13.95
CA ASP A 33 -3.48 -16.81 14.50
C ASP A 33 -4.59 -17.06 13.47
N GLY A 34 -4.24 -17.30 12.21
CA GLY A 34 -5.20 -17.53 11.13
C GLY A 34 -5.98 -16.28 10.66
N LYS A 35 -5.66 -15.10 11.16
CA LYS A 35 -6.37 -13.84 10.88
C LYS A 35 -5.98 -13.23 9.52
N LYS A 36 -6.31 -13.93 8.43
CA LYS A 36 -5.95 -13.52 7.06
C LYS A 36 -6.48 -12.14 6.67
N GLY A 37 -7.72 -11.80 7.05
CA GLY A 37 -8.31 -10.49 6.74
C GLY A 37 -7.59 -9.32 7.40
N VAL A 38 -7.02 -9.52 8.60
CA VAL A 38 -6.18 -8.52 9.27
C VAL A 38 -4.87 -8.36 8.53
N ALA A 39 -4.19 -9.45 8.17
CA ALA A 39 -2.95 -9.42 7.42
C ALA A 39 -3.13 -8.76 6.04
N GLN A 40 -4.23 -9.02 5.34
CA GLN A 40 -4.58 -8.32 4.09
C GLN A 40 -4.72 -6.82 4.30
N LYS A 41 -5.45 -6.39 5.34
CA LYS A 41 -5.60 -4.95 5.67
C LYS A 41 -4.25 -4.30 5.96
N VAL A 42 -3.36 -4.98 6.66
CA VAL A 42 -1.99 -4.49 6.93
C VAL A 42 -1.22 -4.31 5.63
N VAL A 43 -1.16 -5.34 4.78
CA VAL A 43 -0.43 -5.29 3.50
C VAL A 43 -1.01 -4.21 2.58
N TYR A 44 -2.33 -4.18 2.39
CA TYR A 44 -2.95 -3.22 1.48
C TYR A 44 -2.99 -1.80 2.05
N GLY A 45 -3.18 -1.68 3.36
CA GLY A 45 -3.23 -0.39 4.05
C GLY A 45 -1.88 0.28 4.20
N ALA A 46 -0.78 -0.48 4.21
CA ALA A 46 0.55 0.04 4.52
C ALA A 46 1.00 1.16 3.57
N PHE A 47 0.68 1.08 2.28
CA PHE A 47 1.14 2.04 1.28
C PHE A 47 0.05 2.61 0.36
N MET A 48 -1.22 2.21 0.53
CA MET A 48 -2.33 2.73 -0.29
C MET A 48 -2.98 3.95 0.36
N PRO A 49 -3.02 5.10 -0.33
CA PRO A 49 -3.69 6.28 0.22
C PRO A 49 -5.21 6.18 0.11
N ALA A 50 -5.92 6.62 1.14
CA ALA A 50 -7.37 6.76 1.10
C ALA A 50 -7.80 8.10 0.49
N VAL A 51 -6.97 9.14 0.69
CA VAL A 51 -7.19 10.50 0.21
C VAL A 51 -5.95 11.03 -0.49
N GLU A 52 -6.15 11.90 -1.46
CA GLU A 52 -5.08 12.67 -2.12
C GLU A 52 -5.47 14.15 -2.20
N VAL A 53 -4.49 14.99 -2.48
CA VAL A 53 -4.70 16.42 -2.66
C VAL A 53 -4.52 16.77 -4.12
N LYS A 54 -5.53 17.42 -4.71
CA LYS A 54 -5.45 17.95 -6.07
C LYS A 54 -5.57 19.46 -6.06
N THR A 55 -4.79 20.10 -6.91
CA THR A 55 -4.86 21.54 -7.11
C THR A 55 -6.06 21.89 -7.98
N ARG A 56 -6.89 22.81 -7.49
CA ARG A 56 -7.97 23.41 -8.25
C ARG A 56 -7.82 24.91 -8.28
N ARG A 57 -8.00 25.49 -9.46
CA ARG A 57 -8.00 26.95 -9.62
C ARG A 57 -9.41 27.49 -9.47
N VAL A 58 -9.61 28.40 -8.53
CA VAL A 58 -10.88 29.07 -8.26
C VAL A 58 -10.62 30.56 -8.14
N GLY A 59 -11.30 31.42 -8.92
CA GLY A 59 -11.14 32.86 -8.83
C GLY A 59 -9.71 33.38 -9.05
N GLY A 60 -8.90 32.67 -9.86
CA GLY A 60 -7.50 33.04 -10.12
C GLY A 60 -6.48 32.52 -9.10
N ALA A 61 -6.92 31.98 -7.97
CA ALA A 61 -6.08 31.35 -6.96
C ALA A 61 -6.06 29.82 -7.07
N ASN A 62 -4.94 29.19 -6.76
CA ASN A 62 -4.79 27.76 -6.72
C ASN A 62 -5.04 27.24 -5.30
N TYR A 63 -6.01 26.36 -5.15
CA TYR A 63 -6.34 25.70 -3.89
C TYR A 63 -5.99 24.21 -3.95
N GLN A 64 -5.42 23.70 -2.88
CA GLN A 64 -5.18 22.29 -2.70
C GLN A 64 -6.42 21.64 -2.08
N VAL A 65 -7.14 20.86 -2.85
CA VAL A 65 -8.42 20.28 -2.45
C VAL A 65 -8.24 18.80 -2.14
N PRO A 66 -8.59 18.33 -0.93
CA PRO A 66 -8.56 16.92 -0.58
C PRO A 66 -9.72 16.18 -1.24
N ILE A 67 -9.42 15.06 -1.88
CA ILE A 67 -10.40 14.19 -2.52
C ILE A 67 -10.17 12.74 -2.12
N GLU A 68 -11.24 11.95 -2.10
CA GLU A 68 -11.13 10.50 -1.94
C GLU A 68 -10.54 9.87 -3.19
N VAL A 69 -9.67 8.89 -2.98
CA VAL A 69 -9.01 8.16 -4.06
C VAL A 69 -9.84 6.95 -4.44
N ARG A 70 -10.16 6.80 -5.71
CA ARG A 70 -10.85 5.59 -6.23
C ARG A 70 -10.00 4.35 -6.00
N PRO A 71 -10.61 3.15 -5.78
CA PRO A 71 -9.87 1.92 -5.49
C PRO A 71 -8.76 1.59 -6.48
N GLU A 72 -9.02 1.73 -7.78
CA GLU A 72 -8.04 1.50 -8.85
C GLU A 72 -6.84 2.43 -8.75
N ARG A 73 -7.10 3.70 -8.45
CA ARG A 73 -6.05 4.69 -8.28
C ARG A 73 -5.25 4.48 -6.99
N ARG A 74 -5.88 3.98 -5.91
CA ARG A 74 -5.17 3.58 -4.69
C ARG A 74 -4.09 2.55 -4.99
N GLN A 75 -4.43 1.52 -5.76
CA GLN A 75 -3.49 0.49 -6.19
C GLN A 75 -2.34 1.10 -7.00
N THR A 76 -2.67 1.91 -8.00
CA THR A 76 -1.67 2.54 -8.87
C THR A 76 -0.71 3.43 -8.08
N LEU A 77 -1.22 4.25 -7.17
CA LEU A 77 -0.40 5.12 -6.33
C LEU A 77 0.46 4.31 -5.36
N GLY A 78 -0.11 3.32 -4.69
CA GLY A 78 0.61 2.46 -3.77
C GLY A 78 1.76 1.72 -4.44
N LEU A 79 1.52 1.10 -5.60
CA LEU A 79 2.57 0.41 -6.36
C LEU A 79 3.65 1.36 -6.87
N ARG A 80 3.25 2.55 -7.34
CA ARG A 80 4.18 3.58 -7.78
C ARG A 80 5.09 4.06 -6.65
N TRP A 81 4.53 4.33 -5.49
CA TRP A 81 5.30 4.76 -4.33
C TRP A 81 6.23 3.66 -3.84
N LEU A 82 5.73 2.44 -3.71
CA LEU A 82 6.54 1.29 -3.35
C LEU A 82 7.74 1.14 -4.29
N THR A 83 7.52 1.16 -5.59
CA THR A 83 8.57 1.03 -6.60
C THR A 83 9.60 2.17 -6.53
N ASN A 84 9.13 3.42 -6.43
CA ASN A 84 10.00 4.59 -6.41
C ASN A 84 10.86 4.62 -5.15
N TYR A 85 10.28 4.35 -3.98
CA TYR A 85 11.02 4.35 -2.73
C TYR A 85 11.93 3.13 -2.58
N SER A 86 11.55 1.98 -3.15
CA SER A 86 12.47 0.83 -3.25
C SER A 86 13.71 1.18 -4.09
N ARG A 87 13.55 1.89 -5.20
CA ARG A 87 14.68 2.33 -6.04
C ARG A 87 15.62 3.30 -5.32
N ALA A 88 15.10 4.09 -4.40
CA ALA A 88 15.87 5.06 -3.61
C ALA A 88 16.65 4.44 -2.45
N ARG A 89 16.45 3.16 -2.15
CA ARG A 89 17.16 2.45 -1.06
C ARG A 89 18.62 2.17 -1.43
N SER A 90 19.42 1.92 -0.41
CA SER A 90 20.88 1.74 -0.53
C SER A 90 21.34 0.30 -0.83
N GLU A 91 20.44 -0.69 -0.76
CA GLU A 91 20.79 -2.09 -1.04
C GLU A 91 21.26 -2.26 -2.50
N LYS A 92 22.05 -3.30 -2.76
CA LYS A 92 22.70 -3.51 -4.07
C LYS A 92 21.69 -3.83 -5.17
N THR A 93 20.81 -4.81 -4.94
CA THR A 93 19.90 -5.30 -5.96
C THR A 93 18.50 -4.77 -5.76
N MET A 94 17.73 -4.61 -6.85
CA MET A 94 16.33 -4.19 -6.77
C MET A 94 15.48 -5.20 -5.99
N LYS A 95 15.83 -6.49 -6.04
CA LYS A 95 15.18 -7.55 -5.28
C LYS A 95 15.28 -7.30 -3.78
N GLU A 96 16.47 -6.98 -3.29
CA GLU A 96 16.71 -6.67 -1.87
C GLU A 96 16.05 -5.37 -1.45
N ARG A 97 16.11 -4.34 -2.29
CA ARG A 97 15.47 -3.04 -2.08
C ARG A 97 13.96 -3.19 -1.93
N LEU A 98 13.33 -3.92 -2.84
CA LEU A 98 11.88 -4.15 -2.81
C LEU A 98 11.49 -4.99 -1.59
N ALA A 99 12.25 -6.04 -1.27
CA ALA A 99 12.01 -6.87 -0.10
C ALA A 99 12.12 -6.05 1.19
N GLY A 100 13.16 -5.22 1.33
CA GLY A 100 13.33 -4.33 2.47
C GLY A 100 12.19 -3.34 2.63
N GLU A 101 11.77 -2.67 1.56
CA GLU A 101 10.65 -1.72 1.62
C GLU A 101 9.32 -2.39 1.97
N LEU A 102 9.07 -3.60 1.45
CA LEU A 102 7.89 -4.40 1.81
C LEU A 102 7.90 -4.82 3.27
N MET A 103 9.03 -5.24 3.81
CA MET A 103 9.17 -5.60 5.22
C MET A 103 8.95 -4.39 6.13
N ASP A 104 9.54 -3.25 5.79
CA ASP A 104 9.35 -2.00 6.52
C ASP A 104 7.87 -1.57 6.47
N ALA A 105 7.23 -1.66 5.31
CA ALA A 105 5.81 -1.34 5.15
C ALA A 105 4.91 -2.25 6.00
N CYS A 106 5.24 -3.53 6.14
CA CYS A 106 4.50 -4.44 7.02
C CYS A 106 4.60 -4.05 8.50
N ASN A 107 5.74 -3.48 8.89
CA ASN A 107 5.96 -2.93 10.23
C ASN A 107 5.44 -1.49 10.39
N ASN A 108 4.70 -0.99 9.41
CA ASN A 108 4.18 0.37 9.34
C ASN A 108 5.29 1.44 9.40
N THR A 109 6.44 1.13 8.81
CA THR A 109 7.61 1.99 8.67
C THR A 109 8.03 2.09 7.20
N GLY A 110 9.09 2.80 6.90
CA GLY A 110 9.60 2.93 5.54
C GLY A 110 9.09 4.16 4.80
N ALA A 111 9.72 4.44 3.67
CA ALA A 111 9.49 5.68 2.92
C ALA A 111 8.14 5.71 2.18
N ALA A 112 7.66 4.57 1.69
CA ALA A 112 6.35 4.46 1.05
C ALA A 112 5.22 4.71 2.04
N VAL A 113 5.32 4.17 3.26
CA VAL A 113 4.36 4.41 4.35
C VAL A 113 4.38 5.88 4.77
N LYS A 114 5.56 6.46 4.94
CA LYS A 114 5.72 7.89 5.24
C LYS A 114 5.05 8.76 4.18
N LYS A 115 5.22 8.43 2.90
CA LYS A 115 4.54 9.18 1.81
C LYS A 115 3.03 9.11 1.91
N ARG A 116 2.46 7.97 2.27
CA ARG A 116 1.02 7.83 2.52
C ARG A 116 0.59 8.75 3.67
N GLU A 117 1.31 8.71 4.79
CA GLU A 117 0.99 9.52 5.97
C GLU A 117 1.11 11.02 5.67
N ASP A 118 2.17 11.44 4.98
CA ASP A 118 2.34 12.84 4.58
C ASP A 118 1.19 13.32 3.66
N THR A 119 0.75 12.45 2.74
CA THR A 119 -0.40 12.74 1.88
C THR A 119 -1.69 12.88 2.69
N HIS A 120 -1.92 12.01 3.68
CA HIS A 120 -3.07 12.11 4.57
C HIS A 120 -3.02 13.37 5.45
N LYS A 121 -1.85 13.71 5.99
CA LYS A 121 -1.66 14.97 6.76
C LYS A 121 -1.92 16.20 5.91
N MET A 122 -1.44 16.23 4.66
CA MET A 122 -1.75 17.32 3.74
C MET A 122 -3.24 17.41 3.43
N ALA A 123 -3.93 16.30 3.23
CA ALA A 123 -5.36 16.27 3.01
C ALA A 123 -6.13 16.79 4.22
N GLU A 124 -5.71 16.43 5.43
CA GLU A 124 -6.30 16.91 6.67
C GLU A 124 -6.06 18.40 6.89
N ALA A 125 -4.85 18.88 6.65
CA ALA A 125 -4.52 20.31 6.75
C ALA A 125 -5.33 21.17 5.75
N ASN A 126 -5.66 20.63 4.59
CA ASN A 126 -6.46 21.31 3.57
C ASN A 126 -7.97 20.97 3.64
N LYS A 127 -8.44 20.34 4.71
CA LYS A 127 -9.83 19.92 4.87
C LYS A 127 -10.83 21.06 4.72
N ALA A 128 -10.46 22.28 5.10
CA ALA A 128 -11.27 23.48 4.95
C ALA A 128 -11.67 23.78 3.48
N PHE A 129 -10.85 23.33 2.52
CA PHE A 129 -11.11 23.49 1.07
C PHE A 129 -11.88 22.32 0.43
N SER A 130 -12.35 21.38 1.22
CA SER A 130 -13.09 20.20 0.72
C SER A 130 -14.37 20.55 -0.06
N HIS A 131 -14.98 21.69 0.24
CA HIS A 131 -16.16 22.21 -0.47
C HIS A 131 -15.86 22.63 -1.92
N PHE A 132 -14.61 22.82 -2.31
CA PHE A 132 -14.20 23.10 -3.68
C PHE A 132 -14.04 21.87 -4.58
N ARG A 133 -14.27 20.67 -4.05
CA ARG A 133 -14.21 19.43 -4.89
C ARG A 133 -15.34 19.44 -5.92
N TRP A 134 -15.05 18.78 -7.05
CA TRP A 134 -15.97 18.64 -8.20
C TRP A 134 -16.45 17.21 -8.36
#